data_6f66a0ca1cf37dc786a2d31ce20b066c
#
_entry.id   6f66a0ca1cf37dc786a2d31ce20b066c
#
_cell.length_a   1.000
_cell.length_b   1.000
_cell.length_c   1.000
_cell.angle_alpha   90.00
_cell.angle_beta   90.00
_cell.angle_gamma   90.00
#
_symmetry.space_group_name_H-M   'P 1'
#
loop_
_entity.id
_entity.type
_entity.pdbx_description
1 polymer ?
#
loop_
_entity_poly.entity_id
_entity_poly.type
_entity_poly.pdbx_seq_one_letter_code
_entity_poly.pdbx_strand_id
1 'polypeptide(L)' 'MIITNLDVMLARRKMSLQELSERIDISVVNLSKLKTGKVRAKRFSTLDAICRALDCQAGDILEFRPDVPEPQEKDTI' A
#
# COMPACT_ATOMS: atom_id res chain seq x y z
N MET A 1 10.45 7.52 5.05
CA MET A 1 10.07 6.55 4.01
C MET A 1 8.57 6.35 4.00
N ILE A 2 8.05 5.94 2.89
CA ILE A 2 6.62 5.65 2.78
C ILE A 2 6.44 4.15 2.86
N ILE A 3 5.56 3.72 3.74
CA ILE A 3 5.25 2.30 3.87
C ILE A 3 3.78 2.08 3.56
N THR A 4 3.44 0.85 3.24
CA THR A 4 2.05 0.53 2.96
C THR A 4 1.48 -0.31 4.09
N ASN A 5 0.22 -0.03 4.44
CA ASN A 5 -0.51 -0.75 5.45
C ASN A 5 -1.68 -1.50 4.82
N LEU A 6 -1.48 -1.99 3.61
CA LEU A 6 -2.55 -2.68 2.91
C LEU A 6 -3.01 -3.93 3.66
N ASP A 7 -2.06 -4.67 4.22
CA ASP A 7 -2.39 -5.86 4.97
C ASP A 7 -3.24 -5.54 6.21
N VAL A 8 -2.97 -4.41 6.85
CA VAL A 8 -3.75 -3.98 8.00
C VAL A 8 -5.19 -3.69 7.58
N MET A 9 -5.35 -2.98 6.46
CA MET A 9 -6.69 -2.65 6.00
C MET A 9 -7.45 -3.87 5.52
N LEU A 10 -6.77 -4.81 4.88
CA LEU A 10 -7.42 -6.06 4.48
C LEU A 10 -7.92 -6.80 5.72
N ALA A 11 -7.11 -6.83 6.78
CA ALA A 11 -7.53 -7.49 8.01
C ALA A 11 -8.72 -6.78 8.63
N ARG A 12 -8.71 -5.45 8.61
CA ARG A 12 -9.82 -4.69 9.17
C ARG A 12 -11.13 -4.94 8.43
N ARG A 13 -11.04 -5.13 7.12
CA ARG A 13 -12.22 -5.37 6.30
C ARG A 13 -12.53 -6.84 6.14
N LYS A 14 -11.72 -7.72 6.76
CA LYS A 14 -11.88 -9.17 6.67
C LYS A 14 -11.93 -9.61 5.22
N MET A 15 -11.05 -9.07 4.42
CA MET A 15 -10.98 -9.34 2.99
C MET A 15 -9.64 -9.95 2.68
N SER A 16 -9.63 -10.99 1.84
CA SER A 16 -8.38 -11.59 1.40
C SER A 16 -7.79 -10.81 0.25
N LEU A 17 -6.50 -11.02 0.03
CA LEU A 17 -5.81 -10.39 -1.09
C LEU A 17 -6.43 -10.83 -2.42
N GLN A 18 -6.81 -12.10 -2.50
CA GLN A 18 -7.43 -12.61 -3.71
C GLN A 18 -8.79 -11.97 -3.95
N GLU A 19 -9.57 -11.77 -2.91
CA GLU A 19 -10.86 -11.11 -3.06
C GLU A 19 -10.67 -9.68 -3.54
N LEU A 20 -9.70 -8.96 -3.00
CA LEU A 20 -9.41 -7.61 -3.46
C LEU A 20 -8.98 -7.63 -4.92
N SER A 21 -8.13 -8.57 -5.28
CA SER A 21 -7.68 -8.73 -6.66
C SER A 21 -8.86 -8.86 -7.62
N GLU A 22 -9.85 -9.64 -7.25
CA GLU A 22 -11.02 -9.85 -8.09
C GLU A 22 -11.87 -8.57 -8.19
N ARG A 23 -11.94 -7.82 -7.12
CA ARG A 23 -12.77 -6.61 -7.11
C ARG A 23 -12.20 -5.48 -7.93
N ILE A 24 -10.87 -5.37 -7.96
CA ILE A 24 -10.26 -4.23 -8.64
C ILE A 24 -9.50 -4.60 -9.90
N ASP A 25 -9.56 -5.88 -10.28
CA ASP A 25 -8.96 -6.36 -11.53
C ASP A 25 -7.46 -6.09 -11.58
N ILE A 26 -6.77 -6.30 -10.49
CA ILE A 26 -5.33 -6.22 -10.40
C ILE A 26 -4.83 -7.56 -9.88
N SER A 27 -3.77 -8.08 -10.48
CA SER A 27 -3.32 -9.43 -10.13
C SER A 27 -2.89 -9.53 -8.68
N VAL A 28 -3.04 -10.73 -8.11
CA VAL A 28 -2.60 -10.99 -6.75
C VAL A 28 -1.12 -10.74 -6.62
N VAL A 29 -0.34 -11.05 -7.65
CA VAL A 29 1.10 -10.82 -7.62
C VAL A 29 1.40 -9.34 -7.44
N ASN A 30 0.71 -8.48 -8.19
CA ASN A 30 0.93 -7.03 -8.08
C ASN A 30 0.48 -6.50 -6.73
N LEU A 31 -0.64 -6.97 -6.23
CA LEU A 31 -1.12 -6.56 -4.92
C LEU A 31 -0.18 -7.05 -3.82
N SER A 32 0.38 -8.23 -4.00
CA SER A 32 1.33 -8.76 -3.02
C SER A 32 2.58 -7.89 -2.95
N LYS A 33 3.04 -7.37 -4.08
CA LYS A 33 4.17 -6.45 -4.10
C LYS A 33 3.84 -5.17 -3.34
N LEU A 34 2.64 -4.65 -3.51
CA LEU A 34 2.20 -3.47 -2.77
C LEU A 34 2.15 -3.76 -1.28
N LYS A 35 1.62 -4.92 -0.92
CA LYS A 35 1.48 -5.28 0.47
C LYS A 35 2.83 -5.38 1.18
N THR A 36 3.85 -5.88 0.49
CA THR A 36 5.16 -6.02 1.09
C THR A 36 5.98 -4.74 1.05
N GLY A 37 5.47 -3.71 0.39
CA GLY A 37 6.17 -2.44 0.33
C GLY A 37 7.36 -2.42 -0.60
N LYS A 38 7.48 -3.39 -1.47
CA LYS A 38 8.64 -3.47 -2.36
C LYS A 38 8.49 -2.65 -3.63
N VAL A 39 7.31 -2.12 -3.88
CA VAL A 39 7.09 -1.32 -5.06
C VAL A 39 7.43 0.12 -4.75
N ARG A 40 8.30 0.72 -5.54
CA ARG A 40 8.74 2.08 -5.29
C ARG A 40 7.74 3.11 -5.76
N ALA A 41 7.04 2.83 -6.84
CA ALA A 41 6.09 3.77 -7.38
C ALA A 41 4.73 3.13 -7.40
N LYS A 42 3.71 3.91 -7.07
CA LYS A 42 2.35 3.44 -7.07
C LYS A 42 1.52 4.41 -7.89
N ARG A 43 0.66 3.86 -8.72
CA ARG A 43 -0.21 4.71 -9.52
C ARG A 43 -1.37 5.17 -8.67
N PHE A 44 -1.76 6.42 -8.86
CA PHE A 44 -2.93 6.94 -8.16
C PHE A 44 -4.18 6.17 -8.54
N SER A 45 -4.27 5.69 -9.78
CA SER A 45 -5.42 4.90 -10.19
C SER A 45 -5.53 3.61 -9.38
N THR A 46 -4.41 2.98 -9.06
CA THR A 46 -4.40 1.79 -8.23
C THR A 46 -4.84 2.12 -6.80
N LEU A 47 -4.32 3.22 -6.24
CA LEU A 47 -4.74 3.64 -4.92
C LEU A 47 -6.22 3.96 -4.89
N ASP A 48 -6.72 4.62 -5.92
CA ASP A 48 -8.14 4.95 -6.00
C ASP A 48 -9.00 3.68 -5.98
N ALA A 49 -8.60 2.68 -6.75
CA ALA A 49 -9.35 1.42 -6.82
C ALA A 49 -9.33 0.71 -5.46
N ILE A 50 -8.18 0.69 -4.80
CA ILE A 50 -8.07 0.04 -3.50
C ILE A 50 -8.93 0.77 -2.47
N CYS A 51 -8.88 2.10 -2.47
CA CYS A 51 -9.66 2.88 -1.52
C CYS A 51 -11.16 2.65 -1.73
N ARG A 52 -11.59 2.56 -2.97
CA ARG A 52 -13.00 2.30 -3.24
C ARG A 52 -13.40 0.90 -2.77
N ALA A 53 -12.58 -0.09 -3.04
CA ALA A 53 -12.91 -1.46 -2.68
C ALA A 53 -12.92 -1.66 -1.17
N LEU A 54 -12.01 -1.00 -0.45
CA LEU A 54 -11.89 -1.14 0.99
C LEU A 54 -12.63 -0.05 1.75
N ASP A 55 -13.21 0.90 1.03
CA ASP A 55 -13.95 2.02 1.64
C ASP A 55 -13.09 2.70 2.68
N CYS A 56 -11.93 3.18 2.25
CA CYS A 56 -10.97 3.82 3.14
C CYS A 56 -10.30 4.98 2.42
N GLN A 57 -9.48 5.71 3.16
CA GLN A 57 -8.72 6.83 2.63
C GLN A 57 -7.32 6.39 2.28
N ALA A 58 -6.67 7.14 1.39
CA ALA A 58 -5.28 6.84 1.04
C ALA A 58 -4.39 6.84 2.28
N GLY A 59 -4.66 7.69 3.24
CA GLY A 59 -3.88 7.74 4.47
C GLY A 59 -4.05 6.50 5.35
N ASP A 60 -5.05 5.68 5.09
CA ASP A 60 -5.18 4.42 5.78
C ASP A 60 -4.29 3.35 5.17
N ILE A 61 -3.88 3.55 3.92
CA ILE A 61 -3.05 2.58 3.21
C ILE A 61 -1.60 2.99 3.21
N LEU A 62 -1.31 4.28 3.14
CA LEU A 62 0.04 4.80 3.07
C LEU A 62 0.39 5.51 4.36
N GLU A 63 1.63 5.35 4.80
CA GLU A 63 2.09 5.98 6.01
C GLU A 63 3.50 6.46 5.81
N PHE A 64 3.80 7.67 6.29
CA PHE A 64 5.16 8.14 6.30
C PHE A 64 5.78 7.81 7.65
N ARG A 65 6.94 7.22 7.64
CA ARG A 65 7.73 7.01 8.84
C ARG A 65 9.10 7.60 8.63
N PRO A 66 9.63 8.32 9.60
CA PRO A 66 11.01 8.78 9.50
C PRO A 66 11.92 7.59 9.36
N ASP A 67 12.92 7.71 8.54
CA ASP A 67 13.90 6.65 8.40
C ASP A 67 14.62 6.47 9.71
N VAL A 68 15.13 5.29 9.92
CA VAL A 68 15.96 5.05 11.05
C VAL A 68 17.09 6.04 11.01
N PRO A 69 17.39 6.69 12.10
CA PRO A 69 18.41 7.73 12.07
C PRO A 69 19.75 7.12 11.80
N GLU A 70 20.02 6.86 10.57
CA GLU A 70 21.29 6.51 10.15
C GLU A 70 21.92 7.69 9.68
N PRO A 71 23.11 7.83 10.03
CA PRO A 71 23.79 9.02 9.61
C PRO A 71 23.92 8.99 8.17
N GLN A 72 23.35 9.28 7.46
CA GLN A 72 23.57 9.25 6.13
C GLN A 72 22.78 9.89 5.40
N GLU A 73 22.75 10.10 5.06
CA GLU A 73 22.26 10.47 4.29
C GLU A 73 21.67 11.31 3.96
N LYS A 74 21.94 11.83 3.66
CA LYS A 74 21.51 12.61 3.24
C LYS A 74 20.98 12.87 2.28
N ASP A 75 20.73 12.95 1.86
CA ASP A 75 20.28 13.24 0.91
C ASP A 75 19.48 13.75 0.54
N THR A 76 19.49 14.16 0.43
CA THR A 76 19.00 14.62 -0.03
C THR A 76 18.14 15.12 -0.48
N ILE A 77 17.80 15.52 -0.67
CA ILE A 77 16.99 16.05 -1.25
C ILE A 77 16.81 16.70 -1.60
#